data_2a627a6bcf09d23d62832da2ad3b82df
#
_entry.id   2a627a6bcf09d23d62832da2ad3b82df
#
_cell.length_a   1.000
_cell.length_b   1.000
_cell.length_c   1.000
_cell.angle_alpha   90.00
_cell.angle_beta   90.00
_cell.angle_gamma   90.00
#
_symmetry.space_group_name_H-M   'P 1'
#
loop_
_entity.id
_entity.type
_entity.pdbx_description
1 polymer ?
#
loop_
_entity_poly.entity_id
_entity_poly.type
_entity_poly.pdbx_seq_one_letter_code
_entity_poly.pdbx_strand_id
1 'polypeptide(L)'
;VTLETLRAGKTLGLANKESLIAAGPVVQPLRATPGAQLVPVDSEHCAIHQCLRSSSRPASEVARIVLTASGGPFRGRSAESLASVTVNEALAHPTWKMGPKITIDSSTLMNKGLEVIEAHELFGTSFDSIDVVVHPQSVVHSMVEFTDGSTIAQLSMPDLRLPIGYA
;
A
#
# COMPACT_ATOMS: atom_id res chain seq x y z
N VAL A 1 -0.54 -18.18 -8.60
CA VAL A 1 0.73 -18.01 -7.87
C VAL A 1 0.46 -17.81 -6.38
N THR A 2 -0.26 -16.75 -5.94
CA THR A 2 -0.49 -16.40 -4.51
C THR A 2 -0.88 -17.59 -3.65
N LEU A 3 -1.97 -18.29 -4.01
CA LEU A 3 -2.48 -19.44 -3.23
C LEU A 3 -1.46 -20.58 -3.16
N GLU A 4 -0.84 -20.94 -4.27
CA GLU A 4 0.09 -22.08 -4.32
C GLU A 4 1.38 -21.80 -3.56
N THR A 5 1.86 -20.55 -3.57
CA THR A 5 3.05 -20.17 -2.78
C THR A 5 2.77 -20.32 -1.28
N LEU A 6 1.63 -19.82 -0.81
CA LEU A 6 1.26 -19.91 0.61
C LEU A 6 0.94 -21.34 1.03
N ARG A 7 0.23 -22.13 0.19
CA ARG A 7 0.00 -23.56 0.45
C ARG A 7 1.29 -24.37 0.59
N ALA A 8 2.30 -23.98 -0.16
CA ALA A 8 3.62 -24.61 -0.09
C ALA A 8 4.47 -24.14 1.09
N GLY A 9 3.94 -23.33 1.99
CA GLY A 9 4.68 -22.80 3.14
C GLY A 9 5.86 -21.91 2.76
N LYS A 10 5.76 -21.15 1.67
CA LYS A 10 6.84 -20.30 1.16
C LYS A 10 6.54 -18.83 1.38
N THR A 11 7.60 -18.01 1.36
CA THR A 11 7.48 -16.55 1.35
C THR A 11 6.96 -16.07 -0.01
N LEU A 12 5.96 -15.22 0.03
CA LEU A 12 5.39 -14.52 -1.12
C LEU A 12 5.70 -13.03 -1.01
N GLY A 13 6.52 -12.48 -1.91
CA GLY A 13 6.59 -11.05 -2.15
C GLY A 13 5.36 -10.60 -2.96
N LEU A 14 4.38 -9.99 -2.31
CA LEU A 14 3.12 -9.61 -2.95
C LEU A 14 3.23 -8.25 -3.63
N ALA A 15 3.37 -8.25 -4.97
CA ALA A 15 3.33 -7.04 -5.80
C ALA A 15 1.94 -6.78 -6.42
N ASN A 16 1.14 -7.84 -6.62
CA ASN A 16 -0.22 -7.74 -7.18
C ASN A 16 -1.23 -7.64 -6.03
N LYS A 17 -1.53 -6.42 -5.59
CA LYS A 17 -2.50 -6.14 -4.51
C LYS A 17 -3.90 -6.66 -4.82
N GLU A 18 -4.30 -6.63 -6.08
CA GLU A 18 -5.63 -7.02 -6.52
C GLU A 18 -5.93 -8.49 -6.19
N SER A 19 -4.92 -9.35 -6.18
CA SER A 19 -5.12 -10.77 -5.82
C SER A 19 -5.53 -10.95 -4.35
N LEU A 20 -4.99 -10.13 -3.44
CA LEU A 20 -5.38 -10.13 -2.03
C LEU A 20 -6.74 -9.45 -1.83
N ILE A 21 -6.97 -8.31 -2.48
CA ILE A 21 -8.21 -7.55 -2.37
C ILE A 21 -9.40 -8.36 -2.89
N ALA A 22 -9.27 -8.98 -4.07
CA ALA A 22 -10.35 -9.75 -4.69
C ALA A 22 -10.57 -11.13 -4.04
N ALA A 23 -9.56 -11.71 -3.43
CA ALA A 23 -9.58 -13.07 -2.92
C ALA A 23 -9.17 -13.18 -1.43
N GLY A 24 -9.26 -12.11 -0.66
CA GLY A 24 -8.90 -12.08 0.76
C GLY A 24 -9.43 -13.27 1.56
N PRO A 25 -10.75 -13.58 1.52
CA PRO A 25 -11.31 -14.73 2.25
C PRO A 25 -10.69 -16.08 1.91
N VAL A 26 -10.11 -16.23 0.70
CA VAL A 26 -9.44 -17.46 0.26
C VAL A 26 -7.94 -17.43 0.60
N VAL A 27 -7.32 -16.25 0.60
CA VAL A 27 -5.90 -16.07 0.89
C VAL A 27 -5.61 -16.11 2.39
N GLN A 28 -6.44 -15.43 3.19
CA GLN A 28 -6.21 -15.26 4.63
C GLN A 28 -5.98 -16.59 5.39
N PRO A 29 -6.78 -17.65 5.20
CA PRO A 29 -6.54 -18.92 5.89
C PRO A 29 -5.18 -19.55 5.56
N LEU A 30 -4.66 -19.31 4.35
CA LEU A 30 -3.38 -19.88 3.91
C LEU A 30 -2.17 -19.21 4.53
N ARG A 31 -2.33 -18.04 5.12
CA ARG A 31 -1.25 -17.37 5.89
C ARG A 31 -0.89 -18.13 7.16
N ALA A 32 -1.78 -19.00 7.64
CA ALA A 32 -1.52 -19.89 8.78
C ALA A 32 -0.76 -21.17 8.39
N THR A 33 -0.50 -21.42 7.11
CA THR A 33 0.30 -22.57 6.66
C THR A 33 1.71 -22.47 7.25
N PRO A 34 2.24 -23.54 7.88
CA PRO A 34 3.59 -23.50 8.45
C PRO A 34 4.65 -23.06 7.42
N GLY A 35 5.44 -22.06 7.77
CA GLY A 35 6.47 -21.48 6.91
C GLY A 35 5.96 -20.44 5.90
N ALA A 36 4.65 -20.31 5.70
CA ALA A 36 4.11 -19.29 4.82
C ALA A 36 4.34 -17.89 5.37
N GLN A 37 4.82 -17.00 4.50
CA GLN A 37 4.96 -15.57 4.79
C GLN A 37 4.42 -14.76 3.63
N LEU A 38 3.76 -13.65 3.93
CA LEU A 38 3.29 -12.70 2.93
C LEU A 38 3.94 -11.35 3.23
N VAL A 39 4.82 -10.91 2.35
CA VAL A 39 5.58 -9.65 2.48
C VAL A 39 5.10 -8.70 1.36
N PRO A 40 4.58 -7.52 1.70
CA PRO A 40 4.11 -6.57 0.69
C PRO A 40 5.28 -5.93 -0.07
N VAL A 41 5.13 -5.81 -1.39
CA VAL A 41 6.06 -5.12 -2.30
C VAL A 41 5.53 -3.73 -2.68
N ASP A 42 4.22 -3.49 -2.57
CA ASP A 42 3.69 -2.13 -2.70
C ASP A 42 4.41 -1.20 -1.71
N SER A 43 4.88 -0.04 -2.18
CA SER A 43 5.81 0.81 -1.41
C SER A 43 5.23 1.27 -0.07
N GLU A 44 3.96 1.64 -0.05
CA GLU A 44 3.27 2.08 1.15
C GLU A 44 3.08 0.94 2.17
N HIS A 45 2.71 -0.23 1.69
CA HIS A 45 2.50 -1.41 2.56
C HIS A 45 3.82 -2.01 3.02
N CYS A 46 4.85 -1.99 2.19
CA CYS A 46 6.21 -2.34 2.59
C CYS A 46 6.69 -1.41 3.72
N ALA A 47 6.40 -0.10 3.61
CA ALA A 47 6.73 0.87 4.66
C ALA A 47 6.01 0.56 5.98
N ILE A 48 4.71 0.29 5.94
CA ILE A 48 3.93 -0.11 7.13
C ILE A 48 4.52 -1.39 7.74
N HIS A 49 4.80 -2.40 6.91
CA HIS A 49 5.38 -3.66 7.37
C HIS A 49 6.73 -3.46 8.06
N GLN A 50 7.58 -2.54 7.56
CA GLN A 50 8.83 -2.16 8.22
C GLN A 50 8.58 -1.45 9.55
N CYS A 51 7.64 -0.51 9.63
CA CYS A 51 7.27 0.19 10.86
C CYS A 51 6.75 -0.78 11.93
N LEU A 52 5.94 -1.76 11.55
CA LEU A 52 5.36 -2.75 12.47
C LEU A 52 6.40 -3.69 13.10
N ARG A 53 7.59 -3.83 12.50
CA ARG A 53 8.70 -4.61 13.09
C ARG A 53 9.24 -4.02 14.40
N SER A 54 8.91 -2.77 14.71
CA SER A 54 9.26 -2.15 15.99
C SER A 54 8.38 -2.61 17.15
N SER A 55 7.23 -3.23 16.86
CA SER A 55 6.29 -3.73 17.85
C SER A 55 6.32 -5.24 17.96
N SER A 56 6.26 -5.76 19.19
CA SER A 56 6.12 -7.20 19.43
C SER A 56 4.66 -7.66 19.41
N ARG A 57 3.70 -6.73 19.49
CA ARG A 57 2.25 -6.97 19.54
C ARG A 57 1.48 -5.97 18.69
N PRO A 58 1.74 -5.90 17.36
CA PRO A 58 1.15 -4.86 16.51
C PRO A 58 -0.37 -4.84 16.55
N ALA A 59 -1.04 -5.98 16.69
CA ALA A 59 -2.50 -6.05 16.75
C ALA A 59 -3.12 -5.29 17.94
N SER A 60 -2.39 -5.05 19.03
CA SER A 60 -2.85 -4.32 20.21
C SER A 60 -2.16 -2.98 20.42
N GLU A 61 -1.08 -2.73 19.74
CA GLU A 61 -0.25 -1.53 19.94
C GLU A 61 -0.43 -0.49 18.82
N VAL A 62 -0.98 -0.88 17.65
CA VAL A 62 -1.29 0.06 16.56
C VAL A 62 -2.59 0.79 16.86
N ALA A 63 -2.51 2.11 16.92
CA ALA A 63 -3.67 2.99 17.02
C ALA A 63 -4.20 3.34 15.62
N ARG A 64 -3.28 3.63 14.67
CA ARG A 64 -3.65 4.08 13.33
C ARG A 64 -2.55 3.81 12.32
N ILE A 65 -2.95 3.49 11.09
CA ILE A 65 -2.09 3.45 9.90
C ILE A 65 -2.34 4.73 9.10
N VAL A 66 -1.28 5.39 8.65
CA VAL A 66 -1.36 6.56 7.79
C VAL A 66 -0.68 6.25 6.46
N LEU A 67 -1.50 6.03 5.44
CA LEU A 67 -1.05 5.84 4.05
C LEU A 67 -0.73 7.20 3.42
N THR A 68 0.40 7.32 2.74
CA THR A 68 0.68 8.50 1.93
C THR A 68 0.23 8.29 0.49
N ALA A 69 -0.10 9.37 -0.19
CA ALA A 69 -0.50 9.38 -1.60
C ALA A 69 0.24 10.51 -2.33
N SER A 70 0.69 10.28 -3.56
CA SER A 70 1.24 11.35 -4.40
C SER A 70 0.20 12.42 -4.78
N GLY A 71 -1.08 12.01 -4.81
CA GLY A 71 -2.21 12.82 -5.27
C GLY A 71 -2.45 12.74 -6.77
N GLY A 72 -1.61 12.01 -7.51
CA GLY A 72 -1.74 11.81 -8.95
C GLY A 72 -1.51 13.07 -9.80
N PRO A 73 -1.65 12.98 -11.14
CA PRO A 73 -1.39 14.07 -12.07
C PRO A 73 -2.41 15.20 -12.02
N PHE A 74 -3.58 14.96 -11.47
CA PHE A 74 -4.68 15.94 -11.45
C PHE A 74 -4.85 16.65 -10.11
N ARG A 75 -3.93 16.45 -9.20
CA ARG A 75 -3.94 17.11 -7.89
C ARG A 75 -4.00 18.64 -8.04
N GLY A 76 -4.98 19.26 -7.36
CA GLY A 76 -5.21 20.72 -7.37
C GLY A 76 -5.99 21.25 -8.58
N ARG A 77 -6.42 20.38 -9.50
CA ARG A 77 -7.31 20.78 -10.61
C ARG A 77 -8.76 20.91 -10.13
N SER A 78 -9.50 21.86 -10.69
CA SER A 78 -10.92 22.02 -10.41
C SER A 78 -11.76 20.95 -11.12
N ALA A 79 -12.98 20.68 -10.62
CA ALA A 79 -13.89 19.71 -11.24
C ALA A 79 -14.18 20.06 -12.72
N GLU A 80 -14.35 21.34 -13.03
CA GLU A 80 -14.60 21.81 -14.41
C GLU A 80 -13.43 21.50 -15.33
N SER A 81 -12.17 21.65 -14.82
CA SER A 81 -10.96 21.38 -15.60
C SER A 81 -10.74 19.88 -15.85
N LEU A 82 -11.36 19.01 -15.04
CA LEU A 82 -11.29 17.56 -15.22
C LEU A 82 -12.19 17.05 -16.35
N ALA A 83 -13.22 17.81 -16.78
CA ALA A 83 -14.13 17.41 -17.83
C ALA A 83 -13.46 17.21 -19.20
N SER A 84 -12.29 17.83 -19.43
CA SER A 84 -11.57 17.79 -20.70
C SER A 84 -10.26 17.02 -20.64
N VAL A 85 -9.96 16.28 -19.53
CA VAL A 85 -8.70 15.53 -19.40
C VAL A 85 -8.63 14.41 -20.42
N THR A 86 -7.41 14.21 -20.92
CA THR A 86 -7.10 13.18 -21.91
C THR A 86 -6.44 11.97 -21.24
N VAL A 87 -6.45 10.84 -21.94
CA VAL A 87 -5.71 9.63 -21.51
C VAL A 87 -4.22 9.91 -21.35
N ASN A 88 -3.64 10.72 -22.24
CA ASN A 88 -2.22 11.07 -22.16
C ASN A 88 -1.90 11.86 -20.89
N GLU A 89 -2.76 12.79 -20.48
CA GLU A 89 -2.59 13.52 -19.23
C GLU A 89 -2.73 12.58 -18.01
N ALA A 90 -3.67 11.63 -18.05
CA ALA A 90 -3.85 10.65 -16.98
C ALA A 90 -2.64 9.70 -16.85
N LEU A 91 -1.95 9.41 -17.96
CA LEU A 91 -0.74 8.58 -17.98
C LEU A 91 0.53 9.36 -17.60
N ALA A 92 0.48 10.68 -17.45
CA ALA A 92 1.62 11.53 -17.12
C ALA A 92 1.79 11.69 -15.60
N HIS A 93 2.16 10.61 -14.90
CA HIS A 93 2.36 10.68 -13.44
C HIS A 93 3.60 11.55 -13.11
N PRO A 94 3.49 12.53 -12.15
CA PRO A 94 4.55 13.50 -11.92
C PRO A 94 5.80 12.93 -11.24
N THR A 95 5.69 11.83 -10.50
CA THR A 95 6.78 11.28 -9.67
C THR A 95 7.20 9.88 -10.06
N TRP A 96 6.23 8.99 -10.33
CA TRP A 96 6.48 7.56 -10.56
C TRP A 96 6.42 7.19 -12.03
N LYS A 97 7.34 6.33 -12.46
CA LYS A 97 7.28 5.64 -13.76
C LYS A 97 6.70 4.25 -13.56
N MET A 98 5.44 4.09 -13.91
CA MET A 98 4.68 2.86 -13.65
C MET A 98 4.03 2.34 -14.94
N GLY A 99 3.50 1.11 -14.89
CA GLY A 99 2.67 0.58 -15.95
C GLY A 99 1.38 1.39 -16.15
N PRO A 100 0.74 1.32 -17.34
CA PRO A 100 -0.41 2.16 -17.66
C PRO A 100 -1.61 1.95 -16.71
N LYS A 101 -1.90 0.71 -16.31
CA LYS A 101 -3.02 0.40 -15.41
C LYS A 101 -2.90 1.16 -14.09
N ILE A 102 -1.80 1.00 -13.37
CA ILE A 102 -1.60 1.63 -12.06
C ILE A 102 -1.46 3.16 -12.16
N THR A 103 -0.96 3.66 -13.29
CA THR A 103 -0.88 5.11 -13.55
C THR A 103 -2.28 5.72 -13.66
N ILE A 104 -3.20 5.06 -14.37
CA ILE A 104 -4.62 5.46 -14.44
C ILE A 104 -5.28 5.38 -13.07
N ASP A 105 -5.05 4.29 -12.32
CA ASP A 105 -5.59 4.15 -10.96
C ASP A 105 -5.09 5.27 -10.04
N SER A 106 -3.84 5.69 -10.18
CA SER A 106 -3.28 6.82 -9.44
C SER A 106 -3.96 8.15 -9.83
N SER A 107 -4.25 8.34 -11.12
CA SER A 107 -4.88 9.58 -11.62
C SER A 107 -6.28 9.79 -11.07
N THR A 108 -6.99 8.73 -10.75
CA THR A 108 -8.35 8.73 -10.18
C THR A 108 -8.38 8.56 -8.66
N LEU A 109 -7.24 8.39 -8.01
CA LEU A 109 -7.09 7.95 -6.62
C LEU A 109 -7.65 6.53 -6.35
N MET A 110 -8.08 5.78 -7.36
CA MET A 110 -8.51 4.39 -7.20
C MET A 110 -7.39 3.52 -6.64
N ASN A 111 -6.12 3.75 -7.06
CA ASN A 111 -4.98 3.05 -6.47
C ASN A 111 -4.95 3.20 -4.94
N LYS A 112 -5.19 4.40 -4.44
CA LYS A 112 -5.21 4.63 -2.98
C LYS A 112 -6.41 3.95 -2.30
N GLY A 113 -7.57 3.90 -2.96
CA GLY A 113 -8.71 3.12 -2.48
C GLY A 113 -8.40 1.62 -2.40
N LEU A 114 -7.74 1.05 -3.41
CA LEU A 114 -7.27 -0.33 -3.38
C LEU A 114 -6.24 -0.56 -2.26
N GLU A 115 -5.34 0.38 -2.03
CA GLU A 115 -4.35 0.30 -0.97
C GLU A 115 -4.96 0.34 0.44
N VAL A 116 -6.03 1.10 0.66
CA VAL A 116 -6.78 1.08 1.94
C VAL A 116 -7.34 -0.32 2.20
N ILE A 117 -7.92 -0.96 1.18
CA ILE A 117 -8.43 -2.33 1.30
C ILE A 117 -7.26 -3.31 1.53
N GLU A 118 -6.16 -3.16 0.80
CA GLU A 118 -4.98 -4.00 0.98
C GLU A 118 -4.39 -3.87 2.38
N ALA A 119 -4.32 -2.65 2.95
CA ALA A 119 -3.84 -2.44 4.32
C ALA A 119 -4.71 -3.16 5.35
N HIS A 120 -6.04 -3.08 5.19
CA HIS A 120 -6.99 -3.84 6.00
C HIS A 120 -6.70 -5.35 5.94
N GLU A 121 -6.57 -5.90 4.74
CA GLU A 121 -6.33 -7.34 4.52
C GLU A 121 -4.94 -7.80 5.02
N LEU A 122 -3.91 -6.98 4.84
CA LEU A 122 -2.55 -7.33 5.25
C LEU A 122 -2.35 -7.29 6.77
N PHE A 123 -2.84 -6.24 7.41
CA PHE A 123 -2.50 -5.91 8.80
C PHE A 123 -3.63 -6.10 9.79
N GLY A 124 -4.86 -6.41 9.32
CA GLY A 124 -6.03 -6.61 10.16
C GLY A 124 -6.53 -5.33 10.84
N THR A 125 -6.07 -4.16 10.39
CA THR A 125 -6.48 -2.86 10.92
C THR A 125 -7.87 -2.50 10.40
N SER A 126 -8.76 -1.98 11.26
CA SER A 126 -10.09 -1.55 10.82
C SER A 126 -9.99 -0.37 9.85
N PHE A 127 -10.98 -0.23 8.96
CA PHE A 127 -11.01 0.89 8.00
C PHE A 127 -11.03 2.25 8.72
N ASP A 128 -11.68 2.36 9.87
CA ASP A 128 -11.75 3.58 10.68
C ASP A 128 -10.39 3.99 11.28
N SER A 129 -9.42 3.07 11.28
CA SER A 129 -8.06 3.30 11.76
C SER A 129 -7.03 3.38 10.62
N ILE A 130 -7.49 3.61 9.38
CA ILE A 130 -6.63 3.81 8.22
C ILE A 130 -6.90 5.19 7.63
N ASP A 131 -5.95 6.09 7.77
CA ASP A 131 -6.00 7.43 7.19
C ASP A 131 -5.17 7.54 5.92
N VAL A 132 -5.54 8.50 5.07
CA VAL A 132 -4.80 8.83 3.85
C VAL A 132 -4.36 10.29 3.88
N VAL A 133 -3.07 10.54 3.66
CA VAL A 133 -2.48 11.87 3.59
C VAL A 133 -1.82 12.09 2.23
N VAL A 134 -2.15 13.18 1.57
CA VAL A 134 -1.50 13.55 0.31
C VAL A 134 -0.12 14.12 0.58
N HIS A 135 0.91 13.44 0.10
CA HIS A 135 2.33 13.79 0.21
C HIS A 135 3.00 13.75 -1.17
N PRO A 136 2.96 14.85 -1.93
CA PRO A 136 3.39 14.90 -3.33
C PRO A 136 4.84 14.51 -3.56
N GLN A 137 5.71 14.79 -2.58
CA GLN A 137 7.14 14.48 -2.66
C GLN A 137 7.43 12.98 -2.64
N SER A 138 6.49 12.17 -2.12
CA SER A 138 6.60 10.72 -2.03
C SER A 138 7.91 10.23 -1.36
N VAL A 139 8.43 10.99 -0.40
CA VAL A 139 9.62 10.60 0.40
C VAL A 139 9.21 9.80 1.63
N VAL A 140 8.13 10.21 2.32
CA VAL A 140 7.49 9.41 3.36
C VAL A 140 6.54 8.44 2.65
N HIS A 141 6.77 7.13 2.80
CA HIS A 141 5.96 6.12 2.13
C HIS A 141 4.74 5.71 2.95
N SER A 142 4.85 5.63 4.27
CA SER A 142 3.72 5.47 5.21
C SER A 142 4.21 5.68 6.64
N MET A 143 3.25 5.77 7.56
CA MET A 143 3.49 5.91 8.99
C MET A 143 2.56 4.99 9.76
N VAL A 144 2.99 4.59 10.96
CA VAL A 144 2.18 3.86 11.95
C VAL A 144 2.21 4.65 13.25
N GLU A 145 1.05 4.98 13.74
CA GLU A 145 0.85 5.60 15.04
C GLU A 145 0.49 4.52 16.06
N PHE A 146 1.16 4.53 17.19
CA PHE A 146 0.98 3.54 18.25
C PHE A 146 0.14 4.09 19.40
N THR A 147 -0.41 3.19 20.21
CA THR A 147 -1.30 3.54 21.34
C THR A 147 -0.62 4.34 22.45
N ASP A 148 0.70 4.35 22.50
CA ASP A 148 1.51 5.19 23.40
C ASP A 148 1.71 6.62 22.88
N GLY A 149 1.16 6.94 21.69
CA GLY A 149 1.29 8.23 21.02
C GLY A 149 2.55 8.37 20.16
N SER A 150 3.43 7.37 20.10
CA SER A 150 4.56 7.40 19.20
C SER A 150 4.15 7.17 17.74
N THR A 151 4.88 7.76 16.80
CA THR A 151 4.69 7.54 15.37
C THR A 151 6.00 7.12 14.73
N ILE A 152 5.97 6.01 13.98
CA ILE A 152 7.12 5.56 13.19
C ILE A 152 6.79 5.73 11.71
N ALA A 153 7.71 6.31 10.97
CA ALA A 153 7.61 6.53 9.53
C ALA A 153 8.76 5.86 8.79
N GLN A 154 8.46 5.27 7.64
CA GLN A 154 9.49 4.81 6.71
C GLN A 154 9.67 5.85 5.60
N LEU A 155 10.92 6.24 5.38
CA LEU A 155 11.30 7.23 4.38
C LEU A 155 12.30 6.62 3.41
N SER A 156 12.10 6.88 2.13
CA SER A 156 13.09 6.57 1.08
C SER A 156 12.80 7.37 -0.18
N MET A 157 13.72 7.34 -1.12
CA MET A 157 13.44 7.82 -2.48
C MET A 157 12.42 6.89 -3.16
N PRO A 158 11.59 7.41 -4.08
CA PRO A 158 10.57 6.63 -4.79
C PRO A 158 11.19 5.63 -5.78
N ASP A 159 11.61 4.47 -5.26
CA ASP A 159 12.30 3.41 -6.01
C ASP A 159 11.82 2.05 -5.54
N LEU A 160 11.17 1.29 -6.44
CA LEU A 160 10.62 -0.04 -6.14
C LEU A 160 11.71 -1.11 -5.89
N ARG A 161 12.97 -0.85 -6.20
CA ARG A 161 14.07 -1.79 -5.86
C ARG A 161 14.20 -1.97 -4.36
N LEU A 162 13.84 -0.95 -3.56
CA LEU A 162 13.86 -1.06 -2.09
C LEU A 162 12.83 -2.08 -1.58
N PRO A 163 11.52 -1.95 -1.85
CA PRO A 163 10.53 -2.92 -1.37
C PRO A 163 10.70 -4.31 -1.98
N ILE A 164 11.17 -4.41 -3.23
CA ILE A 164 11.50 -5.71 -3.85
C ILE A 164 12.66 -6.39 -3.12
N GLY A 165 13.71 -5.63 -2.81
CA GLY A 165 14.88 -6.17 -2.09
C GLY A 165 14.58 -6.47 -0.61
N TYR A 166 13.56 -5.85 -0.04
CA TYR A 166 13.11 -6.10 1.32
C TYR A 166 12.31 -7.41 1.44
N ALA A 167 11.48 -7.72 0.43
CA ALA A 167 10.65 -8.93 0.40
C ALA A 167 11.44 -10.20 0.14
#